data_bda2632fbae572f4a7c74b9868a849f0
#
_entry.id   bda2632fbae572f4a7c74b9868a849f0
#
_cell.length_a   1.000
_cell.length_b   1.000
_cell.length_c   1.000
_cell.angle_alpha   90.00
_cell.angle_beta   90.00
_cell.angle_gamma   90.00
#
_symmetry.space_group_name_H-M   'P 1'
#
loop_
_entity.id
_entity.type
_entity.pdbx_description
1 polymer ?
#
loop_
_entity_poly.entity_id
_entity_poly.type
_entity_poly.pdbx_seq_one_letter_code
_entity_poly.pdbx_strand_id
1 'polypeptide(L)'
;STYDLFAAPQSDMGQRLVNRFLDTQLPTRVAAQLARADGQLLALRYRGSDSLTPIITEIAKATDIDINIIQGRIEFIQERAIGVLAVYLTGTTQAVKQAIALFQRRVDYVEEVQVNE
;
A
#
# COMPACT_ATOMS: atom_id res chain seq x y z
N SER A 1 -11.62 -12.92 -16.10
CA SER A 1 -12.22 -11.64 -16.45
C SER A 1 -11.16 -10.54 -16.51
N THR A 2 -11.53 -9.42 -17.09
CA THR A 2 -10.63 -8.25 -17.14
C THR A 2 -10.29 -7.78 -15.73
N TYR A 3 -11.29 -7.77 -14.85
CA TYR A 3 -11.07 -7.41 -13.45
C TYR A 3 -9.97 -8.26 -12.81
N ASP A 4 -10.00 -9.57 -13.03
CA ASP A 4 -9.01 -10.48 -12.44
C ASP A 4 -7.60 -10.23 -12.95
N LEU A 5 -7.44 -9.73 -14.18
CA LEU A 5 -6.14 -9.36 -14.71
C LEU A 5 -5.48 -8.24 -13.89
N PHE A 6 -6.28 -7.38 -13.25
CA PHE A 6 -5.78 -6.31 -12.40
C PHE A 6 -5.74 -6.71 -10.92
N ALA A 7 -6.70 -7.52 -10.47
CA ALA A 7 -6.89 -7.82 -9.05
C ALA A 7 -6.04 -8.99 -8.55
N ALA A 8 -5.65 -9.92 -9.41
CA ALA A 8 -4.88 -11.10 -8.99
C ALA A 8 -3.56 -10.67 -8.34
N PRO A 9 -3.13 -11.33 -7.24
CA PRO A 9 -1.96 -10.89 -6.48
C PRO A 9 -0.68 -10.77 -7.29
N GLN A 10 -0.45 -11.66 -8.26
CA GLN A 10 0.78 -11.70 -9.04
C GLN A 10 0.63 -11.10 -10.45
N SER A 11 -0.44 -10.32 -10.70
CA SER A 11 -0.72 -9.86 -12.04
C SER A 11 0.21 -8.72 -12.48
N ASP A 12 0.67 -8.77 -13.74
CA ASP A 12 1.46 -7.69 -14.33
C ASP A 12 0.64 -6.41 -14.47
N MET A 13 -0.64 -6.53 -14.82
CA MET A 13 -1.52 -5.37 -14.96
C MET A 13 -1.79 -4.71 -13.61
N GLY A 14 -1.93 -5.50 -12.54
CA GLY A 14 -2.05 -5.00 -11.19
C GLY A 14 -0.79 -4.26 -10.74
N GLN A 15 0.39 -4.77 -11.12
CA GLN A 15 1.67 -4.12 -10.83
C GLN A 15 1.77 -2.77 -11.55
N ARG A 16 1.35 -2.71 -12.82
CA ARG A 16 1.33 -1.45 -13.57
C ARG A 16 0.39 -0.42 -12.95
N LEU A 17 -0.73 -0.88 -12.43
CA LEU A 17 -1.68 -0.01 -11.75
C LEU A 17 -1.03 0.65 -10.53
N VAL A 18 -0.33 -0.13 -9.72
CA VAL A 18 0.40 0.36 -8.55
C VAL A 18 1.50 1.33 -8.98
N ASN A 19 2.28 0.98 -9.98
CA ASN A 19 3.38 1.82 -10.46
C ASN A 19 2.88 3.18 -10.95
N ARG A 20 1.79 3.18 -11.73
CA ARG A 20 1.20 4.42 -12.21
C ARG A 20 0.66 5.26 -11.06
N PHE A 21 0.05 4.63 -10.06
CA PHE A 21 -0.43 5.32 -8.87
C PHE A 21 0.73 6.02 -8.15
N LEU A 22 1.83 5.32 -7.92
CA LEU A 22 2.99 5.90 -7.25
C LEU A 22 3.59 7.07 -8.06
N ASP A 23 3.70 6.89 -9.37
CA ASP A 23 4.27 7.94 -10.24
C ASP A 23 3.40 9.19 -10.32
N THR A 24 2.07 9.03 -10.33
CA THR A 24 1.16 10.15 -10.59
C THR A 24 0.59 10.77 -9.32
N GLN A 25 0.46 9.99 -8.23
CA GLN A 25 -0.22 10.44 -7.02
C GLN A 25 0.72 10.73 -5.85
N LEU A 26 1.99 10.37 -5.97
CA LEU A 26 2.97 10.64 -4.92
C LEU A 26 3.91 11.77 -5.39
N PRO A 27 3.70 13.02 -4.93
CA PRO A 27 4.55 14.14 -5.37
C PRO A 27 6.02 13.89 -5.06
N THR A 28 6.89 14.32 -5.97
CA THR A 28 8.34 14.15 -5.82
C THR A 28 8.86 14.70 -4.49
N ARG A 29 8.33 15.84 -4.05
CA ARG A 29 8.73 16.45 -2.78
C ARG A 29 8.38 15.57 -1.58
N VAL A 30 7.19 14.97 -1.60
CA VAL A 30 6.75 14.05 -0.53
C VAL A 30 7.63 12.81 -0.53
N ALA A 31 7.90 12.25 -1.71
CA ALA A 31 8.79 11.09 -1.85
C ALA A 31 10.19 11.39 -1.29
N ALA A 32 10.73 12.57 -1.59
CA ALA A 32 12.05 12.97 -1.08
C ALA A 32 12.06 13.11 0.45
N GLN A 33 10.98 13.65 1.03
CA GLN A 33 10.87 13.76 2.49
C GLN A 33 10.82 12.38 3.15
N LEU A 34 10.07 11.45 2.57
CA LEU A 34 9.96 10.09 3.08
C LEU A 34 11.29 9.34 2.95
N ALA A 35 12.05 9.59 1.89
CA ALA A 35 13.37 8.97 1.70
C ALA A 35 14.35 9.35 2.82
N ARG A 36 14.21 10.55 3.36
CA ARG A 36 15.08 11.03 4.45
C ARG A 36 14.57 10.67 5.83
N ALA A 37 13.31 10.23 5.93
CA ALA A 37 12.72 9.85 7.21
C ALA A 37 13.06 8.41 7.56
N ASP A 38 12.94 8.08 8.85
CA ASP A 38 13.31 6.76 9.36
C ASP A 38 12.09 5.84 9.45
N GLY A 39 11.54 5.48 8.30
CA GLY A 39 10.38 4.62 8.22
C GLY A 39 10.34 3.85 6.90
N GLN A 40 9.25 3.17 6.66
CA GLN A 40 9.06 2.34 5.47
C GLN A 40 7.79 2.73 4.72
N LEU A 41 7.95 3.06 3.45
CA LEU A 41 6.83 3.32 2.56
C LEU A 41 6.35 1.99 1.96
N LEU A 42 5.04 1.74 2.07
CA LEU A 42 4.39 0.59 1.45
C LEU A 42 3.36 1.05 0.45
N ALA A 43 3.25 0.32 -0.66
CA ALA A 43 2.10 0.41 -1.55
C ALA A 43 1.26 -0.85 -1.37
N LEU A 44 -0.03 -0.66 -1.21
CA LEU A 44 -0.99 -1.74 -1.01
C LEU A 44 -1.99 -1.74 -2.15
N ARG A 45 -2.36 -2.91 -2.64
CA ARG A 45 -3.48 -3.06 -3.58
C ARG A 45 -4.46 -4.06 -3.00
N TYR A 46 -5.73 -3.73 -3.03
CA TYR A 46 -6.78 -4.53 -2.42
C TYR A 46 -8.07 -4.40 -3.21
N ARG A 47 -8.94 -5.40 -3.06
CA ARG A 47 -10.27 -5.36 -3.68
C ARG A 47 -11.12 -4.35 -2.91
N GLY A 48 -11.71 -3.42 -3.64
CA GLY A 48 -12.34 -2.25 -3.04
C GLY A 48 -13.63 -2.52 -2.27
N SER A 49 -14.15 -3.74 -2.34
CA SER A 49 -15.29 -4.14 -1.52
C SER A 49 -14.91 -4.31 -0.04
N ASP A 50 -13.62 -4.45 0.25
CA ASP A 50 -13.14 -4.61 1.62
C ASP A 50 -12.81 -3.25 2.22
N SER A 51 -13.17 -3.06 3.48
CA SER A 51 -12.78 -1.84 4.19
C SER A 51 -11.36 -2.01 4.73
N LEU A 52 -10.45 -1.13 4.32
CA LEU A 52 -9.07 -1.20 4.76
C LEU A 52 -8.84 -0.55 6.12
N THR A 53 -9.72 0.37 6.54
CA THR A 53 -9.55 1.09 7.80
C THR A 53 -9.48 0.17 9.02
N PRO A 54 -10.39 -0.82 9.19
CA PRO A 54 -10.26 -1.76 10.32
C PRO A 54 -8.98 -2.58 10.28
N ILE A 55 -8.51 -2.96 9.07
CA ILE A 55 -7.26 -3.73 8.91
C ILE A 55 -6.07 -2.91 9.36
N ILE A 56 -5.99 -1.65 8.93
CA ILE A 56 -4.91 -0.73 9.31
C ILE A 56 -4.89 -0.55 10.83
N THR A 57 -6.04 -0.32 11.44
CA THR A 57 -6.16 -0.13 12.88
C THR A 57 -5.72 -1.38 13.66
N GLU A 58 -6.17 -2.55 13.23
CA GLU A 58 -5.77 -3.82 13.85
C GLU A 58 -4.26 -4.02 13.80
N ILE A 59 -3.67 -3.81 12.64
CA ILE A 59 -2.22 -4.02 12.45
C ILE A 59 -1.43 -3.02 13.28
N ALA A 60 -1.83 -1.75 13.28
CA ALA A 60 -1.16 -0.72 14.08
C ALA A 60 -1.14 -1.09 15.56
N LYS A 61 -2.27 -1.55 16.09
CA LYS A 61 -2.37 -1.97 17.51
C LYS A 61 -1.56 -3.22 17.78
N ALA A 62 -1.64 -4.22 16.91
CA ALA A 62 -0.99 -5.51 17.13
C ALA A 62 0.54 -5.39 17.10
N THR A 63 1.07 -4.44 16.35
CA THR A 63 2.53 -4.31 16.15
C THR A 63 3.12 -3.10 16.84
N ASP A 64 2.29 -2.25 17.44
CA ASP A 64 2.72 -1.02 18.13
C ASP A 64 3.54 -0.10 17.21
N ILE A 65 3.03 0.12 15.99
CA ILE A 65 3.62 1.04 15.03
C ILE A 65 2.67 2.17 14.72
N ASP A 66 3.22 3.27 14.18
CA ASP A 66 2.41 4.33 13.61
C ASP A 66 2.27 4.09 12.11
N ILE A 67 1.06 4.25 11.59
CA ILE A 67 0.77 4.11 10.17
C ILE A 67 0.16 5.42 9.69
N ASN A 68 0.87 6.10 8.79
CA ASN A 68 0.37 7.30 8.14
C ASN A 68 -0.14 6.94 6.75
N ILE A 69 -1.37 7.34 6.44
CA ILE A 69 -1.92 7.21 5.10
C ILE A 69 -1.42 8.41 4.30
N ILE A 70 -0.60 8.14 3.28
CA ILE A 70 0.01 9.19 2.46
C ILE A 70 -0.93 9.59 1.32
N GLN A 71 -1.47 8.59 0.61
CA GLN A 71 -2.34 8.83 -0.53
C GLN A 71 -3.13 7.56 -0.82
N GLY A 72 -4.33 7.70 -1.36
CA GLY A 72 -5.14 6.57 -1.76
C GLY A 72 -5.94 6.88 -3.00
N ARG A 73 -6.28 5.83 -3.75
CA ARG A 73 -7.09 5.93 -4.95
C ARG A 73 -7.92 4.67 -5.13
N ILE A 74 -9.14 4.83 -5.65
CA ILE A 74 -9.98 3.71 -6.04
C ILE A 74 -10.14 3.78 -7.56
N GLU A 75 -9.78 2.68 -8.21
CA GLU A 75 -9.98 2.49 -9.65
C GLU A 75 -11.15 1.55 -9.87
N PHE A 76 -11.91 1.79 -10.92
CA PHE A 76 -13.05 0.93 -11.28
C PHE A 76 -12.74 0.21 -12.58
N ILE A 77 -12.78 -1.11 -12.53
CA ILE A 77 -12.56 -1.99 -13.69
C ILE A 77 -13.83 -2.82 -13.83
N GLN A 78 -14.58 -2.61 -14.92
CA GLN A 78 -15.87 -3.28 -15.13
C GLN A 78 -16.82 -3.07 -13.94
N GLU A 79 -16.90 -1.83 -13.45
CA GLU A 79 -17.76 -1.42 -12.33
C GLU A 79 -17.40 -2.05 -10.97
N ARG A 80 -16.24 -2.72 -10.88
CA ARG A 80 -15.74 -3.29 -9.63
C ARG A 80 -14.50 -2.50 -9.18
N ALA A 81 -14.43 -2.26 -7.89
CA ALA A 81 -13.39 -1.40 -7.33
C ALA A 81 -12.11 -2.15 -7.01
N ILE A 82 -10.96 -1.50 -7.29
CA ILE A 82 -9.65 -1.90 -6.80
C ILE A 82 -9.08 -0.67 -6.10
N GLY A 83 -8.69 -0.84 -4.84
CA GLY A 83 -8.04 0.23 -4.09
C GLY A 83 -6.52 0.12 -4.16
N VAL A 84 -5.87 1.28 -4.26
CA VAL A 84 -4.41 1.40 -4.16
C VAL A 84 -4.12 2.44 -3.10
N LEU A 85 -3.24 2.12 -2.16
CA LEU A 85 -2.97 2.97 -1.01
C LEU A 85 -1.46 3.01 -0.73
N ALA A 86 -0.93 4.21 -0.49
CA ALA A 86 0.43 4.38 -0.01
C ALA A 86 0.37 4.71 1.49
N VAL A 87 1.07 3.93 2.30
CA VAL A 87 1.16 4.13 3.74
C VAL A 87 2.62 4.21 4.17
N TYR A 88 2.89 4.96 5.24
CA TYR A 88 4.22 5.09 5.79
C TYR A 88 4.23 4.56 7.22
N LEU A 89 5.09 3.58 7.47
CA LEU A 89 5.17 2.86 8.74
C LEU A 89 6.39 3.34 9.52
N THR A 90 6.18 3.72 10.78
CA THR A 90 7.27 4.08 11.67
C THR A 90 7.17 3.29 12.98
N GLY A 91 8.30 2.83 13.45
CA GLY A 91 8.41 2.01 14.65
C GLY A 91 9.76 1.31 14.67
N THR A 92 9.91 0.33 15.55
CA THR A 92 11.14 -0.46 15.54
C THR A 92 11.22 -1.28 14.25
N THR A 93 12.43 -1.62 13.83
CA THR A 93 12.64 -2.46 12.65
C THR A 93 11.83 -3.76 12.74
N GLN A 94 11.84 -4.39 13.90
CA GLN A 94 11.11 -5.63 14.12
C GLN A 94 9.60 -5.44 14.00
N ALA A 95 9.07 -4.38 14.61
CA ALA A 95 7.64 -4.08 14.57
C ALA A 95 7.18 -3.78 13.13
N VAL A 96 7.97 -3.04 12.36
CA VAL A 96 7.68 -2.75 10.96
C VAL A 96 7.64 -4.03 10.14
N LYS A 97 8.59 -4.93 10.33
CA LYS A 97 8.61 -6.25 9.64
C LYS A 97 7.36 -7.07 9.97
N GLN A 98 6.95 -7.08 11.23
CA GLN A 98 5.72 -7.78 11.64
C GLN A 98 4.50 -7.19 10.98
N ALA A 99 4.41 -5.87 10.90
CA ALA A 99 3.30 -5.19 10.26
C ALA A 99 3.22 -5.53 8.77
N ILE A 100 4.36 -5.53 8.08
CA ILE A 100 4.41 -5.90 6.65
C ILE A 100 3.89 -7.32 6.45
N ALA A 101 4.33 -8.26 7.28
CA ALA A 101 3.88 -9.65 7.20
C ALA A 101 2.36 -9.75 7.39
N LEU A 102 1.78 -8.97 8.30
CA LEU A 102 0.35 -8.96 8.52
C LEU A 102 -0.41 -8.35 7.34
N PHE A 103 0.12 -7.28 6.73
CA PHE A 103 -0.48 -6.73 5.51
C PHE A 103 -0.48 -7.76 4.38
N GLN A 104 0.62 -8.50 4.22
CA GLN A 104 0.73 -9.53 3.18
C GLN A 104 -0.34 -10.62 3.29
N ARG A 105 -0.85 -10.86 4.49
CA ARG A 105 -1.93 -11.84 4.71
C ARG A 105 -3.32 -11.28 4.47
N ARG A 106 -3.47 -9.97 4.50
CA ARG A 106 -4.79 -9.33 4.54
C ARG A 106 -5.18 -8.61 3.27
N VAL A 107 -4.21 -8.22 2.45
CA VAL A 107 -4.47 -7.52 1.19
C VAL A 107 -3.93 -8.30 0.01
N ASP A 108 -4.31 -7.92 -1.20
CA ASP A 108 -3.97 -8.69 -2.40
C ASP A 108 -2.51 -8.50 -2.84
N TYR A 109 -1.92 -7.34 -2.53
CA TYR A 109 -0.55 -7.04 -2.96
C TYR A 109 0.08 -6.03 -2.01
N VAL A 110 1.34 -6.27 -1.66
CA VAL A 110 2.15 -5.38 -0.80
C VAL A 110 3.50 -5.17 -1.46
N GLU A 111 3.90 -3.93 -1.61
CA GLU A 111 5.22 -3.58 -2.12
C GLU A 111 5.92 -2.67 -1.12
N GLU A 112 7.16 -3.04 -0.76
CA GLU A 112 8.06 -2.15 -0.02
C GLU A 112 8.68 -1.20 -1.04
N VAL A 113 8.29 0.07 -0.98
CA VAL A 113 8.71 1.05 -1.98
C VAL A 113 10.05 1.64 -1.58
N GLN A 114 11.02 1.55 -2.49
CA GLN A 114 12.31 2.21 -2.32
C GLN A 114 12.21 3.60 -2.91
N VAL A 115 12.48 4.60 -2.09
CA VAL A 115 12.41 5.99 -2.54
C VAL A 115 13.84 6.49 -2.76
N ASN A 116 14.16 6.84 -4.00
CA ASN A 116 15.47 7.37 -4.37
C ASN A 116 15.41 8.89 -4.46
N GLU A 117 16.40 9.55 -3.89
CA GLU A 117 16.55 11.00 -3.99
C GLU A 117 17.09 11.44 -5.34
#